data_934de8abfd24eb64ff82e1de1cb285fa
#
_entry.id   934de8abfd24eb64ff82e1de1cb285fa
#
_cell.length_a   1.000
_cell.length_b   1.000
_cell.length_c   1.000
_cell.angle_alpha   90.00
_cell.angle_beta   90.00
_cell.angle_gamma   90.00
#
_symmetry.space_group_name_H-M   'P 1'
#
loop_
_entity.id
_entity.type
_entity.pdbx_description
1 polymer ?
#
loop_
_entity_poly.entity_id
_entity_poly.type
_entity_poly.pdbx_seq_one_letter_code
_entity_poly.pdbx_strand_id
1 'polypeptide(L)'
;CGVAEKENIFTNRLAKEYHLEKALNYGIGGTRIARQTGADTCAAAYCDRFAAMDADADFVIVFGGTNDYGHGNAPFGKFEDRTETTFYGALHVLMIGLITRYPNSTIVFMTPTHRGWDMLPSQFNSRPLSDYVEAIKEVARYYSIPVLDLYAMGGIQPDVPIQKQLYMPDALHPNDAGHKLIADRLAGFLKAL
;
A
#
# COMPACT_ATOMS: atom_id res chain seq x y z
N CYS A 1 1.63 -11.27 6.18
CA CYS A 1 0.48 -12.20 6.20
C CYS A 1 0.47 -13.02 4.92
N GLY A 2 -0.14 -14.22 4.94
CA GLY A 2 -0.37 -15.06 3.76
C GLY A 2 0.82 -15.91 3.26
N VAL A 3 2.05 -15.57 3.59
CA VAL A 3 3.24 -16.33 3.18
C VAL A 3 3.56 -17.46 4.16
N ALA A 4 4.08 -18.57 3.63
CA ALA A 4 4.55 -19.69 4.45
C ALA A 4 5.86 -19.34 5.16
N GLU A 5 6.79 -18.71 4.47
CA GLU A 5 8.09 -18.31 4.98
C GLU A 5 8.35 -16.82 4.75
N LYS A 6 9.08 -16.16 5.66
CA LYS A 6 9.40 -14.72 5.57
C LYS A 6 10.17 -14.36 4.29
N GLU A 7 10.99 -15.26 3.80
CA GLU A 7 11.75 -15.11 2.55
C GLU A 7 10.85 -14.93 1.34
N ASN A 8 9.60 -15.40 1.41
CA ASN A 8 8.62 -15.32 0.35
C ASN A 8 7.84 -13.99 0.31
N ILE A 9 8.04 -13.11 1.29
CA ILE A 9 7.48 -11.75 1.24
C ILE A 9 8.07 -10.99 0.03
N PHE A 10 7.24 -10.26 -0.68
CA PHE A 10 7.63 -9.59 -1.93
C PHE A 10 8.88 -8.69 -1.77
N THR A 11 9.08 -8.04 -0.64
CA THR A 11 10.26 -7.22 -0.35
C THR A 11 11.54 -8.04 -0.31
N ASN A 12 11.50 -9.22 0.34
CA ASN A 12 12.66 -10.10 0.45
C ASN A 12 12.96 -10.80 -0.88
N ARG A 13 11.90 -11.16 -1.64
CA ARG A 13 12.05 -11.67 -3.01
C ARG A 13 12.71 -10.64 -3.91
N LEU A 14 12.24 -9.40 -3.87
CA LEU A 14 12.80 -8.31 -4.64
C LEU A 14 14.31 -8.14 -4.33
N ALA A 15 14.67 -8.09 -3.04
CA ALA A 15 16.06 -7.97 -2.62
C ALA A 15 16.94 -9.09 -3.18
N LYS A 16 16.49 -10.33 -3.08
CA LYS A 16 17.25 -11.51 -3.52
C LYS A 16 17.33 -11.61 -5.05
N GLU A 17 16.20 -11.47 -5.74
CA GLU A 17 16.09 -11.70 -7.18
C GLU A 17 16.67 -10.55 -8.01
N TYR A 18 16.70 -9.35 -7.45
CA TYR A 18 17.19 -8.13 -8.12
C TYR A 18 18.48 -7.57 -7.51
N HIS A 19 19.13 -8.36 -6.63
CA HIS A 19 20.44 -8.05 -6.05
C HIS A 19 20.51 -6.67 -5.38
N LEU A 20 19.45 -6.29 -4.65
CA LEU A 20 19.47 -5.08 -3.86
C LEU A 20 20.47 -5.24 -2.71
N GLU A 21 21.29 -4.24 -2.46
CA GLU A 21 22.24 -4.25 -1.35
C GLU A 21 21.53 -4.39 0.00
N LYS A 22 20.41 -3.68 0.16
CA LYS A 22 19.61 -3.67 1.39
C LYS A 22 18.12 -3.48 1.07
N ALA A 23 17.27 -4.24 1.71
CA ALA A 23 15.83 -4.04 1.69
C ALA A 23 15.29 -3.96 3.12
N LEU A 24 14.80 -2.78 3.50
CA LEU A 24 14.22 -2.52 4.82
C LEU A 24 12.70 -2.60 4.73
N ASN A 25 12.11 -3.43 5.57
CA ASN A 25 10.66 -3.58 5.62
C ASN A 25 10.08 -2.95 6.90
N TYR A 26 9.47 -1.79 6.76
CA TYR A 26 8.76 -1.07 7.82
C TYR A 26 7.26 -1.39 7.87
N GLY A 27 6.80 -2.39 7.12
CA GLY A 27 5.40 -2.81 7.10
C GLY A 27 4.95 -3.41 8.43
N ILE A 28 3.86 -2.91 8.98
CA ILE A 28 3.20 -3.43 10.18
C ILE A 28 1.80 -3.88 9.78
N GLY A 29 1.47 -5.16 10.04
CA GLY A 29 0.17 -5.72 9.69
C GLY A 29 -0.99 -4.96 10.34
N GLY A 30 -2.09 -4.79 9.61
CA GLY A 30 -3.29 -4.11 10.12
C GLY A 30 -3.22 -2.59 10.18
N THR A 31 -2.06 -1.95 9.90
CA THR A 31 -1.95 -0.49 9.98
C THR A 31 -2.56 0.22 8.77
N ARG A 32 -2.99 1.45 8.96
CA ARG A 32 -3.67 2.32 7.99
C ARG A 32 -2.77 3.47 7.58
N ILE A 33 -3.08 4.09 6.45
CA ILE A 33 -2.44 5.33 6.02
C ILE A 33 -2.87 6.48 6.92
N ALA A 34 -4.19 6.60 7.15
CA ALA A 34 -4.77 7.63 7.98
C ALA A 34 -4.71 7.30 9.48
N ARG A 35 -4.60 8.36 10.30
CA ARG A 35 -4.72 8.26 11.75
C ARG A 35 -6.15 7.90 12.13
N GLN A 36 -6.29 6.86 12.93
CA GLN A 36 -7.60 6.39 13.37
C GLN A 36 -8.13 7.20 14.55
N THR A 37 -9.46 7.21 14.72
CA THR A 37 -10.14 7.88 15.83
C THR A 37 -10.46 6.90 16.97
N GLY A 38 -10.53 7.39 18.22
CA GLY A 38 -10.91 6.57 19.37
C GLY A 38 -9.83 5.61 19.86
N ALA A 39 -10.24 4.50 20.47
CA ALA A 39 -9.36 3.54 21.12
C ALA A 39 -8.69 2.53 20.14
N ASP A 40 -8.95 2.61 18.85
CA ASP A 40 -8.28 1.75 17.86
C ASP A 40 -6.85 2.26 17.58
N THR A 41 -6.00 2.07 18.57
CA THR A 41 -4.59 2.49 18.56
C THR A 41 -3.65 1.38 18.09
N CYS A 42 -4.11 0.47 17.24
CA CYS A 42 -3.24 -0.53 16.63
C CYS A 42 -2.14 0.17 15.82
N ALA A 43 -0.97 0.30 16.38
CA ALA A 43 0.23 0.88 15.80
C ALA A 43 0.02 2.25 15.08
N ALA A 44 1.03 3.09 15.10
CA ALA A 44 1.00 4.39 14.44
C ALA A 44 0.66 4.27 12.94
N ALA A 45 -0.16 5.17 12.43
CA ALA A 45 -0.50 5.25 11.02
C ALA A 45 0.76 5.50 10.15
N TYR A 46 0.66 5.26 8.84
CA TYR A 46 1.79 5.52 7.94
C TYR A 46 2.23 6.98 8.02
N CYS A 47 1.26 7.91 8.05
CA CYS A 47 1.51 9.35 8.15
C CYS A 47 2.18 9.78 9.48
N ASP A 48 2.15 8.93 10.52
CA ASP A 48 2.78 9.23 11.81
C ASP A 48 4.20 8.65 11.93
N ARG A 49 4.47 7.51 11.26
CA ARG A 49 5.69 6.72 11.49
C ARG A 49 6.76 6.80 10.41
N PHE A 50 6.45 7.35 9.23
CA PHE A 50 7.44 7.45 8.14
C PHE A 50 8.70 8.22 8.56
N ALA A 51 8.59 9.18 9.48
CA ALA A 51 9.70 9.98 9.96
C ALA A 51 10.76 9.16 10.73
N ALA A 52 10.39 7.99 11.27
CA ALA A 52 11.30 7.10 11.98
C ALA A 52 12.02 6.09 11.06
N MET A 53 11.73 6.09 9.76
CA MET A 53 12.40 5.21 8.81
C MET A 53 13.86 5.65 8.59
N ASP A 54 14.71 4.73 8.11
CA ASP A 54 16.09 5.04 7.72
C ASP A 54 16.09 6.14 6.64
N ALA A 55 16.99 7.11 6.78
CA ALA A 55 17.04 8.26 5.87
C ALA A 55 17.81 7.97 4.58
N ASP A 56 18.58 6.90 4.55
CA ASP A 56 19.42 6.51 3.42
C ASP A 56 18.68 5.44 2.59
N ALA A 57 18.11 5.84 1.47
CA ALA A 57 17.40 4.96 0.57
C ALA A 57 17.41 5.51 -0.87
N ASP A 58 17.66 4.65 -1.86
CA ASP A 58 17.51 4.99 -3.27
C ASP A 58 16.02 4.96 -3.69
N PHE A 59 15.27 4.01 -3.12
CA PHE A 59 13.85 3.83 -3.38
C PHE A 59 13.05 3.78 -2.08
N VAL A 60 11.93 4.49 -2.06
CA VAL A 60 10.94 4.42 -0.98
C VAL A 60 9.62 3.92 -1.55
N ILE A 61 9.24 2.70 -1.18
CA ILE A 61 8.03 2.05 -1.69
C ILE A 61 6.94 2.07 -0.64
N VAL A 62 5.78 2.62 -0.98
CA VAL A 62 4.61 2.67 -0.10
C VAL A 62 3.53 1.74 -0.65
N PHE A 63 3.13 0.75 0.15
CA PHE A 63 2.05 -0.18 -0.17
C PHE A 63 1.04 -0.21 0.97
N GLY A 64 -0.13 0.38 0.77
CA GLY A 64 -1.15 0.54 1.80
C GLY A 64 -2.53 0.91 1.24
N GLY A 65 -3.49 1.20 2.14
CA GLY A 65 -4.86 1.61 1.78
C GLY A 65 -5.91 0.49 1.92
N THR A 66 -5.52 -0.78 1.81
CA THR A 66 -6.47 -1.91 1.98
C THR A 66 -7.07 -1.97 3.38
N ASN A 67 -6.31 -1.58 4.41
CA ASN A 67 -6.78 -1.55 5.79
C ASN A 67 -7.61 -0.31 6.10
N ASP A 68 -7.35 0.81 5.44
CA ASP A 68 -8.21 2.01 5.51
C ASP A 68 -9.61 1.68 5.00
N TYR A 69 -9.71 0.95 3.88
CA TYR A 69 -10.98 0.42 3.38
C TYR A 69 -11.57 -0.64 4.32
N GLY A 70 -10.80 -1.65 4.71
CA GLY A 70 -11.31 -2.87 5.36
C GLY A 70 -11.83 -2.67 6.77
N HIS A 71 -11.15 -1.84 7.56
CA HIS A 71 -11.50 -1.61 8.98
C HIS A 71 -11.02 -0.25 9.50
N GLY A 72 -10.62 0.66 8.62
CA GLY A 72 -10.26 2.02 9.01
C GLY A 72 -11.49 2.87 9.34
N ASN A 73 -11.45 3.61 10.45
CA ASN A 73 -12.53 4.47 10.91
C ASN A 73 -12.27 5.98 10.67
N ALA A 74 -11.11 6.33 10.14
CA ALA A 74 -10.87 7.70 9.69
C ALA A 74 -11.82 8.05 8.54
N PRO A 75 -12.45 9.23 8.54
CA PRO A 75 -13.26 9.66 7.41
C PRO A 75 -12.48 9.63 6.09
N PHE A 76 -13.15 9.32 5.00
CA PHE A 76 -12.53 9.32 3.68
C PHE A 76 -11.98 10.70 3.29
N GLY A 77 -12.72 11.75 3.65
CA GLY A 77 -12.33 13.13 3.38
C GLY A 77 -12.48 13.52 1.91
N LYS A 78 -11.78 14.59 1.53
CA LYS A 78 -11.76 15.15 0.19
C LYS A 78 -10.36 15.64 -0.17
N PHE A 79 -10.10 15.85 -1.45
CA PHE A 79 -8.78 16.21 -1.99
C PHE A 79 -8.13 17.43 -1.31
N GLU A 80 -8.92 18.40 -0.85
CA GLU A 80 -8.40 19.62 -0.19
C GLU A 80 -7.94 19.40 1.25
N ASP A 81 -8.27 18.27 1.88
CA ASP A 81 -7.85 17.97 3.25
C ASP A 81 -6.33 17.85 3.35
N ARG A 82 -5.75 18.36 4.45
CA ARG A 82 -4.30 18.43 4.66
C ARG A 82 -3.88 17.98 6.07
N THR A 83 -4.72 17.19 6.72
CA THR A 83 -4.46 16.66 8.06
C THR A 83 -4.49 15.12 8.02
N GLU A 84 -3.82 14.49 8.95
CA GLU A 84 -3.72 13.05 9.09
C GLU A 84 -5.01 12.32 9.48
N THR A 85 -6.09 13.07 9.75
CA THR A 85 -7.33 12.55 10.32
C THR A 85 -8.38 12.13 9.28
N THR A 86 -8.13 12.35 7.99
CA THR A 86 -8.92 11.82 6.88
C THR A 86 -8.02 11.04 5.93
N PHE A 87 -8.58 10.12 5.13
CA PHE A 87 -7.77 9.33 4.20
C PHE A 87 -7.05 10.21 3.17
N TYR A 88 -7.77 11.14 2.52
CA TYR A 88 -7.16 12.10 1.61
C TYR A 88 -6.10 12.97 2.28
N GLY A 89 -6.41 13.53 3.45
CA GLY A 89 -5.47 14.38 4.18
C GLY A 89 -4.20 13.63 4.58
N ALA A 90 -4.35 12.37 5.06
CA ALA A 90 -3.23 11.52 5.42
C ALA A 90 -2.34 11.16 4.21
N LEU A 91 -2.93 10.96 3.02
CA LEU A 91 -2.16 10.78 1.78
C LEU A 91 -1.29 12.01 1.48
N HIS A 92 -1.85 13.22 1.60
CA HIS A 92 -1.09 14.46 1.42
C HIS A 92 0.03 14.61 2.45
N VAL A 93 -0.27 14.38 3.74
CA VAL A 93 0.74 14.45 4.82
C VAL A 93 1.87 13.45 4.58
N LEU A 94 1.54 12.20 4.23
CA LEU A 94 2.52 11.16 3.94
C LEU A 94 3.39 11.51 2.73
N MET A 95 2.77 11.89 1.61
CA MET A 95 3.51 12.19 0.37
C MET A 95 4.41 13.40 0.51
N ILE A 96 3.94 14.50 1.08
CA ILE A 96 4.78 15.68 1.37
C ILE A 96 5.92 15.29 2.31
N GLY A 97 5.61 14.54 3.38
CA GLY A 97 6.60 14.11 4.34
C GLY A 97 7.71 13.24 3.73
N LEU A 98 7.34 12.31 2.85
CA LEU A 98 8.30 11.46 2.14
C LEU A 98 9.15 12.28 1.15
N ILE A 99 8.57 13.17 0.35
CA ILE A 99 9.31 14.05 -0.56
C ILE A 99 10.32 14.90 0.23
N THR A 100 9.90 15.45 1.37
CA THR A 100 10.78 16.28 2.21
C THR A 100 11.92 15.48 2.82
N ARG A 101 11.63 14.24 3.27
CA ARG A 101 12.62 13.39 3.92
C ARG A 101 13.60 12.76 2.95
N TYR A 102 13.15 12.44 1.73
CA TYR A 102 13.90 11.70 0.72
C TYR A 102 13.99 12.50 -0.61
N PRO A 103 14.61 13.70 -0.60
CA PRO A 103 14.58 14.60 -1.74
C PRO A 103 15.33 14.08 -2.96
N ASN A 104 16.23 13.10 -2.78
CA ASN A 104 17.03 12.49 -3.85
C ASN A 104 16.64 11.05 -4.16
N SER A 105 15.61 10.51 -3.50
CA SER A 105 15.18 9.12 -3.68
C SER A 105 14.00 9.04 -4.64
N THR A 106 13.85 7.91 -5.30
CA THR A 106 12.65 7.61 -6.07
C THR A 106 11.56 7.09 -5.14
N ILE A 107 10.49 7.89 -4.97
CA ILE A 107 9.33 7.49 -4.18
C ILE A 107 8.30 6.86 -5.11
N VAL A 108 7.78 5.68 -4.75
CA VAL A 108 6.76 4.95 -5.50
C VAL A 108 5.61 4.57 -4.58
N PHE A 109 4.39 4.84 -5.01
CA PHE A 109 3.20 4.29 -4.36
C PHE A 109 2.70 3.08 -5.12
N MET A 110 2.18 2.09 -4.37
CA MET A 110 1.50 0.93 -4.93
C MET A 110 0.05 0.97 -4.46
N THR A 111 -0.90 0.83 -5.39
CA THR A 111 -2.31 0.69 -5.00
C THR A 111 -2.53 -0.67 -4.33
N PRO A 112 -3.56 -0.81 -3.46
CA PRO A 112 -4.01 -2.13 -3.04
C PRO A 112 -4.24 -3.07 -4.22
N THR A 113 -4.01 -4.36 -4.04
CA THR A 113 -4.55 -5.39 -4.95
C THR A 113 -6.05 -5.54 -4.73
N HIS A 114 -6.75 -6.17 -5.67
CA HIS A 114 -8.09 -6.67 -5.39
C HIS A 114 -8.10 -7.57 -4.16
N ARG A 115 -9.22 -7.58 -3.46
CA ARG A 115 -9.54 -8.49 -2.35
C ARG A 115 -11.00 -8.93 -2.48
N GLY A 116 -11.38 -10.00 -1.79
CA GLY A 116 -12.77 -10.46 -1.82
C GLY A 116 -13.74 -9.36 -1.41
N TRP A 117 -14.81 -9.22 -2.17
CA TRP A 117 -15.88 -8.26 -1.93
C TRP A 117 -15.45 -6.78 -1.91
N ASP A 118 -14.39 -6.42 -2.60
CA ASP A 118 -13.86 -5.06 -2.61
C ASP A 118 -14.77 -4.02 -3.29
N MET A 119 -15.80 -4.49 -4.02
CA MET A 119 -16.87 -3.66 -4.57
C MET A 119 -17.95 -3.30 -3.53
N LEU A 120 -17.97 -3.97 -2.37
CA LEU A 120 -18.90 -3.62 -1.31
C LEU A 120 -18.46 -2.34 -0.60
N PRO A 121 -19.39 -1.57 -0.03
CA PRO A 121 -19.03 -0.38 0.71
C PRO A 121 -18.28 -0.72 2.00
N SER A 122 -17.22 0.05 2.29
CA SER A 122 -16.51 -0.03 3.56
C SER A 122 -17.42 0.24 4.75
N GLN A 123 -17.12 -0.36 5.89
CA GLN A 123 -17.95 -0.29 7.10
C GLN A 123 -18.19 1.15 7.58
N PHE A 124 -17.18 2.01 7.53
CA PHE A 124 -17.24 3.35 8.12
C PHE A 124 -17.48 4.46 7.09
N ASN A 125 -17.06 4.28 5.85
CA ASN A 125 -17.11 5.33 4.83
C ASN A 125 -18.09 5.06 3.70
N SER A 126 -18.72 3.89 3.67
CA SER A 126 -19.70 3.47 2.65
C SER A 126 -19.15 3.60 1.20
N ARG A 127 -17.84 3.29 1.02
CA ARG A 127 -17.14 3.38 -0.26
C ARG A 127 -16.49 2.05 -0.63
N PRO A 128 -16.45 1.68 -1.93
CA PRO A 128 -15.71 0.51 -2.40
C PRO A 128 -14.20 0.76 -2.32
N LEU A 129 -13.40 -0.31 -2.39
CA LEU A 129 -11.93 -0.21 -2.41
C LEU A 129 -11.42 0.63 -3.59
N SER A 130 -12.11 0.59 -4.73
CA SER A 130 -11.77 1.40 -5.91
C SER A 130 -11.68 2.90 -5.62
N ASP A 131 -12.51 3.44 -4.73
CA ASP A 131 -12.44 4.85 -4.36
C ASP A 131 -11.12 5.17 -3.63
N TYR A 132 -10.67 4.26 -2.75
CA TYR A 132 -9.37 4.41 -2.07
C TYR A 132 -8.20 4.31 -3.05
N VAL A 133 -8.30 3.44 -4.05
CA VAL A 133 -7.32 3.32 -5.14
C VAL A 133 -7.23 4.62 -5.92
N GLU A 134 -8.36 5.18 -6.35
CA GLU A 134 -8.37 6.44 -7.10
C GLU A 134 -7.86 7.62 -6.27
N ALA A 135 -8.19 7.69 -4.97
CA ALA A 135 -7.64 8.73 -4.09
C ALA A 135 -6.10 8.66 -4.00
N ILE A 136 -5.51 7.46 -3.87
CA ILE A 136 -4.04 7.28 -3.90
C ILE A 136 -3.47 7.82 -5.22
N LYS A 137 -4.06 7.44 -6.35
CA LYS A 137 -3.60 7.85 -7.69
C LYS A 137 -3.74 9.36 -7.91
N GLU A 138 -4.85 9.94 -7.45
CA GLU A 138 -5.13 11.36 -7.59
C GLU A 138 -4.10 12.20 -6.81
N VAL A 139 -3.86 11.88 -5.53
CA VAL A 139 -2.89 12.62 -4.71
C VAL A 139 -1.46 12.39 -5.21
N ALA A 140 -1.09 11.15 -5.60
CA ALA A 140 0.22 10.87 -6.17
C ALA A 140 0.47 11.64 -7.47
N ARG A 141 -0.53 11.74 -8.36
CA ARG A 141 -0.47 12.55 -9.58
C ARG A 141 -0.22 14.02 -9.29
N TYR A 142 -0.87 14.55 -8.26
CA TYR A 142 -0.67 15.95 -7.85
C TYR A 142 0.78 16.25 -7.44
N TYR A 143 1.45 15.29 -6.79
CA TYR A 143 2.85 15.40 -6.39
C TYR A 143 3.86 14.81 -7.39
N SER A 144 3.41 14.41 -8.58
CA SER A 144 4.25 13.76 -9.61
C SER A 144 4.96 12.49 -9.09
N ILE A 145 4.32 11.75 -8.18
CA ILE A 145 4.84 10.49 -7.66
C ILE A 145 4.34 9.35 -8.56
N PRO A 146 5.25 8.48 -9.08
CA PRO A 146 4.86 7.30 -9.84
C PRO A 146 4.05 6.31 -9.00
N VAL A 147 3.03 5.70 -9.63
CA VAL A 147 2.15 4.72 -9.00
C VAL A 147 2.15 3.41 -9.76
N LEU A 148 2.52 2.32 -9.08
CA LEU A 148 2.26 0.97 -9.57
C LEU A 148 0.81 0.60 -9.22
N ASP A 149 -0.07 0.62 -10.21
CA ASP A 149 -1.48 0.30 -10.04
C ASP A 149 -1.71 -1.22 -10.01
N LEU A 150 -1.53 -1.82 -8.81
CA LEU A 150 -1.77 -3.25 -8.62
C LEU A 150 -3.26 -3.62 -8.65
N TYR A 151 -4.15 -2.67 -8.41
CA TYR A 151 -5.59 -2.90 -8.56
C TYR A 151 -5.94 -3.20 -10.02
N ALA A 152 -5.41 -2.41 -10.95
CA ALA A 152 -5.68 -2.57 -12.37
C ALA A 152 -4.80 -3.66 -13.04
N MET A 153 -3.53 -3.81 -12.62
CA MET A 153 -2.56 -4.66 -13.33
C MET A 153 -1.85 -5.70 -12.46
N GLY A 154 -2.28 -5.88 -11.22
CA GLY A 154 -1.68 -6.84 -10.28
C GLY A 154 -1.81 -8.30 -10.74
N GLY A 155 -2.87 -8.63 -11.47
CA GLY A 155 -3.14 -10.00 -11.93
C GLY A 155 -3.73 -10.90 -10.83
N ILE A 156 -4.27 -10.31 -9.76
CA ILE A 156 -4.92 -11.02 -8.66
C ILE A 156 -6.36 -10.51 -8.54
N GLN A 157 -7.33 -11.40 -8.80
CA GLN A 157 -8.78 -11.13 -8.63
C GLN A 157 -9.41 -12.29 -7.84
N PRO A 158 -9.53 -12.19 -6.52
CA PRO A 158 -9.96 -13.31 -5.69
C PRO A 158 -11.46 -13.67 -5.82
N ASP A 159 -12.25 -12.85 -6.51
CA ASP A 159 -13.63 -13.23 -6.85
C ASP A 159 -13.67 -14.22 -8.03
N VAL A 160 -12.54 -14.43 -8.72
CA VAL A 160 -12.35 -15.51 -9.70
C VAL A 160 -11.79 -16.74 -8.97
N PRO A 161 -12.53 -17.86 -8.86
CA PRO A 161 -12.16 -18.99 -8.00
C PRO A 161 -10.74 -19.53 -8.21
N ILE A 162 -10.30 -19.65 -9.44
CA ILE A 162 -8.95 -20.15 -9.75
C ILE A 162 -7.87 -19.18 -9.29
N GLN A 163 -8.06 -17.87 -9.44
CA GLN A 163 -7.08 -16.88 -8.98
C GLN A 163 -7.05 -16.78 -7.45
N LYS A 164 -8.22 -16.89 -6.80
CA LYS A 164 -8.30 -17.01 -5.34
C LYS A 164 -7.46 -18.19 -4.85
N GLN A 165 -7.67 -19.38 -5.41
CA GLN A 165 -6.94 -20.58 -5.02
C GLN A 165 -5.42 -20.43 -5.24
N LEU A 166 -5.00 -19.84 -6.35
CA LEU A 166 -3.59 -19.73 -6.72
C LEU A 166 -2.84 -18.65 -5.93
N TYR A 167 -3.47 -17.51 -5.67
CA TYR A 167 -2.75 -16.32 -5.21
C TYR A 167 -3.22 -15.74 -3.88
N MET A 168 -4.48 -15.99 -3.48
CA MET A 168 -5.10 -15.32 -2.32
C MET A 168 -6.18 -16.18 -1.67
N PRO A 169 -5.83 -17.36 -1.08
CA PRO A 169 -6.81 -18.37 -0.65
C PRO A 169 -7.87 -17.88 0.34
N ASP A 170 -7.53 -16.94 1.20
CA ASP A 170 -8.45 -16.31 2.15
C ASP A 170 -9.19 -15.08 1.57
N ALA A 171 -8.98 -14.80 0.28
CA ALA A 171 -9.50 -13.64 -0.44
C ALA A 171 -9.03 -12.27 0.12
N LEU A 172 -7.98 -12.24 0.93
CA LEU A 172 -7.45 -11.00 1.54
C LEU A 172 -5.93 -10.90 1.49
N HIS A 173 -5.23 -11.99 1.83
CA HIS A 173 -3.77 -11.99 1.92
C HIS A 173 -3.16 -12.79 0.78
N PRO A 174 -2.30 -12.20 -0.04
CA PRO A 174 -1.54 -12.95 -1.03
C PRO A 174 -0.71 -14.05 -0.36
N ASN A 175 -0.72 -15.25 -0.95
CA ASN A 175 0.18 -16.34 -0.57
C ASN A 175 1.56 -16.16 -1.24
N ASP A 176 2.43 -17.17 -1.15
CA ASP A 176 3.79 -17.12 -1.73
C ASP A 176 3.77 -16.81 -3.23
N ALA A 177 2.82 -17.37 -3.99
CA ALA A 177 2.67 -17.12 -5.43
C ALA A 177 2.16 -15.71 -5.70
N GLY A 178 1.21 -15.21 -4.89
CA GLY A 178 0.73 -13.84 -4.97
C GLY A 178 1.83 -12.83 -4.63
N HIS A 179 2.64 -13.08 -3.60
CA HIS A 179 3.79 -12.24 -3.26
C HIS A 179 4.86 -12.24 -4.36
N LYS A 180 5.08 -13.39 -5.03
CA LYS A 180 5.98 -13.44 -6.19
C LYS A 180 5.47 -12.55 -7.32
N LEU A 181 4.19 -12.64 -7.64
CA LEU A 181 3.59 -11.82 -8.68
C LEU A 181 3.71 -10.32 -8.39
N ILE A 182 3.50 -9.90 -7.13
CA ILE A 182 3.70 -8.51 -6.69
C ILE A 182 5.17 -8.09 -6.85
N ALA A 183 6.13 -8.95 -6.47
CA ALA A 183 7.56 -8.66 -6.63
C ALA A 183 7.94 -8.47 -8.10
N ASP A 184 7.48 -9.36 -8.99
CA ASP A 184 7.74 -9.27 -10.43
C ASP A 184 7.17 -7.98 -11.04
N ARG A 185 5.95 -7.58 -10.65
CA ARG A 185 5.34 -6.32 -11.09
C ARG A 185 6.12 -5.10 -10.62
N LEU A 186 6.49 -5.08 -9.34
CA LEU A 186 7.26 -3.97 -8.77
C LEU A 186 8.64 -3.86 -9.45
N ALA A 187 9.33 -4.96 -9.64
CA ALA A 187 10.62 -4.96 -10.30
C ALA A 187 10.56 -4.46 -11.75
N GLY A 188 9.56 -4.92 -12.51
CA GLY A 188 9.34 -4.44 -13.87
C GLY A 188 9.04 -2.94 -13.90
N PHE A 189 8.25 -2.47 -12.94
CA PHE A 189 7.91 -1.04 -12.81
C PHE A 189 9.14 -0.19 -12.47
N LEU A 190 9.95 -0.61 -11.48
CA LEU A 190 11.15 0.13 -11.08
C LEU A 190 12.20 0.22 -12.21
N LYS A 191 12.29 -0.80 -13.07
CA LYS A 191 13.20 -0.76 -14.25
C LYS A 191 12.73 0.20 -15.35
N ALA A 192 11.46 0.59 -15.35
CA ALA A 192 10.89 1.48 -16.35
C ALA A 192 10.91 2.96 -15.91
N LEU A 193 11.26 3.26 -14.65
CA LEU A 193 11.49 4.61 -14.12
C LEU A 193 12.89 5.10 -14.41
#